data_95087110e492db5a9361059348e912b6
#
_entry.id   95087110e492db5a9361059348e912b6
#
_cell.length_a   1.000
_cell.length_b   1.000
_cell.length_c   1.000
_cell.angle_alpha   90.00
_cell.angle_beta   90.00
_cell.angle_gamma   90.00
#
_symmetry.space_group_name_H-M   'P 1'
#
loop_
_entity.id
_entity.type
_entity.pdbx_description
1 polymer ?
#
loop_
_entity_poly.entity_id
_entity_poly.type
_entity_poly.pdbx_seq_one_letter_code
_entity_poly.pdbx_strand_id
1 'polypeptide(L)'
;MEPLSSTKHNNNLSKPSSLHTEAPPPEASPLRKIMVVASIAAGVQFGWALQLSLLTPYVQLLGIPHTWAAFIWLCGPISGMLVQPIVGYHSDRCTSRFGRRRPFIAAGSLAVAIAVFLIGYAADLGHMFGDSLAKKTAPRHRIFVVGFWILDVANNMLQGPCRALLGDLCAGEQRKTRNANAFFSFFMAVGNVLGYAAGSYSGLHNVFPFTKTKACDVYCANLKSCFFLSIALLLTLSTIALTYVKEKTVSSEKTVRSSVEEDGSHGGMPCFGQLFGAFRELKRPMWILLLVTCLNWDCLVPFLLFDTDWXGREVYGGKIXG
;
A
#
# COMPACT_ATOMS: atom_id res chain seq x y z
N MET A 1 -83.47 21.70 15.50
CA MET A 1 -83.52 22.33 16.83
C MET A 1 -82.04 22.51 17.27
N GLU A 2 -81.73 23.69 17.55
CA GLU A 2 -80.45 24.29 17.88
C GLU A 2 -79.78 23.79 19.16
N PRO A 3 -78.65 24.40 19.49
CA PRO A 3 -77.28 23.90 19.60
C PRO A 3 -76.77 24.10 21.02
N LEU A 4 -75.53 23.63 21.30
CA LEU A 4 -74.77 24.17 22.44
C LEU A 4 -73.30 23.75 22.27
N SER A 5 -72.54 24.70 22.05
CA SER A 5 -71.67 25.52 22.88
C SER A 5 -70.22 24.96 23.03
N SER A 6 -69.38 25.67 22.36
CA SER A 6 -67.92 25.71 22.40
C SER A 6 -67.35 25.86 23.82
N THR A 7 -66.27 25.10 24.12
CA THR A 7 -65.25 25.56 25.08
C THR A 7 -63.87 25.36 24.47
N LYS A 8 -63.25 26.50 24.10
CA LYS A 8 -61.85 26.58 23.71
C LYS A 8 -60.94 26.32 24.93
N HIS A 9 -60.16 25.26 24.86
CA HIS A 9 -59.00 25.13 25.77
C HIS A 9 -57.73 25.42 24.99
N ASN A 10 -57.16 26.58 25.27
CA ASN A 10 -55.86 27.04 24.75
C ASN A 10 -54.78 26.35 25.58
N ASN A 11 -54.15 25.31 25.03
CA ASN A 11 -52.90 24.78 25.57
C ASN A 11 -51.76 25.21 24.61
N ASN A 12 -51.17 26.33 24.89
CA ASN A 12 -49.90 26.73 24.34
C ASN A 12 -48.81 25.86 24.97
N LEU A 13 -48.52 24.70 24.38
CA LEU A 13 -47.29 23.95 24.69
C LEU A 13 -46.25 24.36 23.65
N SER A 14 -45.33 25.22 24.10
CA SER A 14 -44.16 25.60 23.32
C SER A 14 -43.26 24.37 23.08
N LYS A 15 -43.23 23.86 21.86
CA LYS A 15 -42.27 22.88 21.41
C LYS A 15 -40.87 23.50 21.44
N PRO A 16 -39.88 22.90 22.10
CA PRO A 16 -38.49 23.32 21.89
C PRO A 16 -38.08 22.90 20.50
N SER A 17 -37.87 23.87 19.62
CA SER A 17 -37.28 23.65 18.33
C SER A 17 -35.80 23.34 18.51
N SER A 18 -35.49 22.05 18.64
CA SER A 18 -34.11 21.61 18.46
C SER A 18 -33.77 21.75 16.98
N LEU A 19 -33.17 22.89 16.63
CA LEU A 19 -32.57 23.09 15.34
C LEU A 19 -31.37 22.15 15.24
N HIS A 20 -31.60 20.89 14.86
CA HIS A 20 -30.54 20.03 14.34
C HIS A 20 -30.12 20.62 12.99
N THR A 21 -29.16 21.53 13.01
CA THR A 21 -28.48 21.93 11.81
C THR A 21 -27.66 20.73 11.34
N GLU A 22 -28.28 19.87 10.55
CA GLU A 22 -27.54 18.83 9.85
C GLU A 22 -26.43 19.50 9.04
N ALA A 23 -25.19 19.15 9.34
CA ALA A 23 -24.04 19.60 8.56
C ALA A 23 -24.30 19.20 7.08
N PRO A 24 -24.09 20.12 6.12
CA PRO A 24 -24.31 19.78 4.73
C PRO A 24 -23.50 18.55 4.35
N PRO A 25 -24.05 17.65 3.53
CA PRO A 25 -23.33 16.44 3.13
C PRO A 25 -21.97 16.79 2.52
N PRO A 26 -20.93 16.01 2.77
CA PRO A 26 -19.59 16.34 2.28
C PRO A 26 -19.59 16.43 0.76
N GLU A 27 -19.18 17.59 0.26
CA GLU A 27 -19.12 17.86 -1.17
C GLU A 27 -18.04 16.97 -1.81
N ALA A 28 -18.44 16.15 -2.76
CA ALA A 28 -17.55 15.21 -3.42
C ALA A 28 -16.49 15.94 -4.26
N SER A 29 -15.27 15.50 -4.14
CA SER A 29 -14.10 16.12 -4.78
C SER A 29 -14.14 16.02 -6.31
N PRO A 30 -13.55 16.99 -7.03
CA PRO A 30 -13.42 16.90 -8.49
C PRO A 30 -12.65 15.65 -8.93
N LEU A 31 -13.01 15.10 -10.08
CA LEU A 31 -12.42 13.88 -10.65
C LEU A 31 -10.89 13.98 -10.78
N ARG A 32 -10.37 15.18 -11.07
CA ARG A 32 -8.91 15.42 -11.16
C ARG A 32 -8.17 15.05 -9.87
N LYS A 33 -8.74 15.36 -8.71
CA LYS A 33 -8.11 15.00 -7.41
C LYS A 33 -8.07 13.49 -7.23
N ILE A 34 -9.14 12.81 -7.62
CA ILE A 34 -9.23 11.34 -7.59
C ILE A 34 -8.14 10.72 -8.49
N MET A 35 -7.99 11.23 -9.73
CA MET A 35 -6.98 10.77 -10.69
C MET A 35 -5.55 10.95 -10.14
N VAL A 36 -5.28 12.11 -9.54
CA VAL A 36 -3.94 12.43 -9.00
C VAL A 36 -3.60 11.50 -7.81
N VAL A 37 -4.54 11.20 -6.92
CA VAL A 37 -4.29 10.25 -5.83
C VAL A 37 -4.16 8.82 -6.39
N ALA A 38 -5.01 8.44 -7.34
CA ALA A 38 -4.97 7.12 -7.97
C ALA A 38 -3.63 6.86 -8.70
N SER A 39 -2.98 7.91 -9.23
CA SER A 39 -1.69 7.76 -9.94
C SER A 39 -0.56 7.23 -9.05
N ILE A 40 -0.64 7.37 -7.71
CA ILE A 40 0.32 6.77 -6.77
C ILE A 40 0.43 5.25 -7.03
N ALA A 41 -0.68 4.62 -7.42
CA ALA A 41 -0.72 3.19 -7.73
C ALA A 41 0.29 2.80 -8.83
N ALA A 42 0.58 3.69 -9.78
CA ALA A 42 1.58 3.43 -10.82
C ALA A 42 2.99 3.30 -10.23
N GLY A 43 3.35 4.18 -9.29
CA GLY A 43 4.65 4.11 -8.62
C GLY A 43 4.81 2.85 -7.78
N VAL A 44 3.77 2.48 -7.02
CA VAL A 44 3.77 1.26 -6.21
C VAL A 44 3.89 0.02 -7.11
N GLN A 45 3.08 -0.04 -8.16
CA GLN A 45 3.01 -1.21 -9.02
C GLN A 45 4.26 -1.36 -9.92
N PHE A 46 4.91 -0.25 -10.27
CA PHE A 46 6.21 -0.27 -10.94
C PHE A 46 7.24 -1.00 -10.06
N GLY A 47 7.29 -0.65 -8.77
CA GLY A 47 8.17 -1.32 -7.80
C GLY A 47 7.83 -2.81 -7.65
N TRP A 48 6.56 -3.17 -7.59
CA TRP A 48 6.08 -4.56 -7.53
C TRP A 48 6.53 -5.37 -8.75
N ALA A 49 6.39 -4.81 -9.97
CA ALA A 49 6.82 -5.47 -11.21
C ALA A 49 8.33 -5.75 -11.20
N LEU A 50 9.13 -4.80 -10.71
CA LEU A 50 10.58 -5.00 -10.57
C LEU A 50 10.91 -6.10 -9.54
N GLN A 51 10.17 -6.14 -8.44
CA GLN A 51 10.35 -7.19 -7.43
C GLN A 51 10.08 -8.58 -8.04
N LEU A 52 8.96 -8.73 -8.72
CA LEU A 52 8.56 -10.01 -9.33
C LEU A 52 9.52 -10.45 -10.44
N SER A 53 10.02 -9.52 -11.27
CA SER A 53 10.87 -9.86 -12.40
C SER A 53 12.34 -10.01 -12.06
N LEU A 54 12.89 -9.17 -11.16
CA LEU A 54 14.33 -9.09 -10.94
C LEU A 54 14.79 -9.63 -9.60
N LEU A 55 13.92 -9.65 -8.59
CA LEU A 55 14.36 -9.91 -7.22
C LEU A 55 14.69 -11.38 -6.97
N THR A 56 13.95 -12.31 -7.55
CA THR A 56 14.21 -13.74 -7.40
C THR A 56 15.61 -14.12 -7.92
N PRO A 57 16.02 -13.76 -9.15
CA PRO A 57 17.40 -13.99 -9.58
C PRO A 57 18.43 -13.24 -8.73
N TYR A 58 18.13 -12.02 -8.27
CA TYR A 58 19.04 -11.23 -7.44
C TYR A 58 19.30 -11.89 -6.09
N VAL A 59 18.28 -12.47 -5.45
CA VAL A 59 18.40 -13.21 -4.20
C VAL A 59 19.40 -14.37 -4.35
N GLN A 60 19.32 -15.08 -5.48
CA GLN A 60 20.23 -16.18 -5.82
C GLN A 60 21.66 -15.67 -6.05
N LEU A 61 21.82 -14.52 -6.76
CA LEU A 61 23.13 -13.89 -6.97
C LEU A 61 23.78 -13.45 -5.65
N LEU A 62 22.99 -13.05 -4.65
CA LEU A 62 23.49 -12.75 -3.31
C LEU A 62 24.00 -14.01 -2.59
N GLY A 63 23.62 -15.22 -3.05
CA GLY A 63 24.05 -16.47 -2.49
C GLY A 63 23.07 -17.09 -1.50
N ILE A 64 21.84 -16.61 -1.47
CA ILE A 64 20.76 -17.20 -0.64
C ILE A 64 20.25 -18.46 -1.37
N PRO A 65 20.23 -19.62 -0.70
CA PRO A 65 19.72 -20.84 -1.31
C PRO A 65 18.25 -20.69 -1.77
N HIS A 66 17.89 -21.34 -2.87
CA HIS A 66 16.56 -21.28 -3.48
C HIS A 66 15.45 -21.61 -2.48
N THR A 67 15.69 -22.57 -1.60
CA THR A 67 14.74 -22.97 -0.55
C THR A 67 14.36 -21.81 0.39
N TRP A 68 15.34 -20.96 0.74
CA TRP A 68 15.12 -19.83 1.64
C TRP A 68 14.48 -18.64 0.94
N ALA A 69 14.63 -18.53 -0.38
CA ALA A 69 14.00 -17.45 -1.17
C ALA A 69 12.46 -17.48 -1.02
N ALA A 70 11.86 -18.68 -1.03
CA ALA A 70 10.43 -18.86 -0.83
C ALA A 70 9.94 -18.31 0.52
N PHE A 71 10.74 -18.51 1.59
CA PHE A 71 10.40 -18.01 2.94
C PHE A 71 10.48 -16.48 3.02
N ILE A 72 11.36 -15.84 2.23
CA ILE A 72 11.45 -14.39 2.18
C ILE A 72 10.13 -13.81 1.64
N TRP A 73 9.55 -14.42 0.61
CA TRP A 73 8.27 -13.97 0.03
C TRP A 73 7.08 -14.11 0.99
N LEU A 74 7.20 -14.94 2.02
CA LEU A 74 6.13 -15.11 3.03
C LEU A 74 5.89 -13.83 3.85
N CYS A 75 6.86 -12.89 3.88
CA CYS A 75 6.70 -11.63 4.61
C CYS A 75 5.54 -10.78 4.07
N GLY A 76 5.24 -10.87 2.76
CA GLY A 76 4.15 -10.13 2.12
C GLY A 76 2.78 -10.38 2.77
N PRO A 77 2.29 -11.63 2.75
CA PRO A 77 1.03 -11.96 3.44
C PRO A 77 1.02 -11.63 4.92
N ILE A 78 2.13 -11.90 5.64
CA ILE A 78 2.24 -11.62 7.09
C ILE A 78 2.13 -10.10 7.32
N SER A 79 2.93 -9.29 6.61
CA SER A 79 2.90 -7.84 6.77
C SER A 79 1.54 -7.26 6.36
N GLY A 80 0.92 -7.76 5.30
CA GLY A 80 -0.40 -7.33 4.85
C GLY A 80 -1.48 -7.55 5.91
N MET A 81 -1.46 -8.74 6.52
CA MET A 81 -2.44 -9.13 7.54
C MET A 81 -2.28 -8.31 8.84
N LEU A 82 -1.06 -7.92 9.19
CA LEU A 82 -0.78 -7.20 10.43
C LEU A 82 -0.77 -5.67 10.23
N VAL A 83 -0.06 -5.18 9.22
CA VAL A 83 0.20 -3.75 9.03
C VAL A 83 -1.05 -3.00 8.56
N GLN A 84 -1.82 -3.58 7.61
CA GLN A 84 -2.98 -2.86 7.05
C GLN A 84 -4.05 -2.53 8.11
N PRO A 85 -4.48 -3.46 8.99
CA PRO A 85 -5.42 -3.10 10.06
C PRO A 85 -4.85 -2.09 11.05
N ILE A 86 -3.57 -2.26 11.46
CA ILE A 86 -2.91 -1.34 12.41
C ILE A 86 -2.86 0.08 11.83
N VAL A 87 -2.35 0.21 10.60
CA VAL A 87 -2.22 1.51 9.92
C VAL A 87 -3.61 2.09 9.62
N GLY A 88 -4.56 1.26 9.22
CA GLY A 88 -5.96 1.67 9.01
C GLY A 88 -6.53 2.31 10.26
N TYR A 89 -6.46 1.59 11.39
CA TYR A 89 -6.94 2.05 12.70
C TYR A 89 -6.31 3.39 13.10
N HIS A 90 -4.99 3.51 13.02
CA HIS A 90 -4.27 4.73 13.39
C HIS A 90 -4.53 5.88 12.43
N SER A 91 -4.61 5.59 11.11
CA SER A 91 -4.87 6.65 10.12
C SER A 91 -6.31 7.18 10.21
N ASP A 92 -7.27 6.34 10.61
CA ASP A 92 -8.67 6.78 10.84
C ASP A 92 -8.77 7.77 11.99
N ARG A 93 -7.94 7.61 13.02
CA ARG A 93 -7.96 8.41 14.25
C ARG A 93 -6.94 9.56 14.27
N CYS A 94 -6.17 9.70 13.20
CA CYS A 94 -5.09 10.71 13.14
C CYS A 94 -5.67 12.13 13.06
N THR A 95 -5.25 13.00 13.97
CA THR A 95 -5.69 14.42 14.06
C THR A 95 -4.61 15.38 13.56
N SER A 96 -3.70 14.93 12.70
CA SER A 96 -2.60 15.73 12.17
C SER A 96 -3.11 16.95 11.40
N ARG A 97 -2.40 18.08 11.54
CA ARG A 97 -2.64 19.30 10.74
C ARG A 97 -2.49 19.10 9.22
N PHE A 98 -1.79 18.04 8.82
CA PHE A 98 -1.58 17.70 7.41
C PHE A 98 -2.72 16.85 6.82
N GLY A 99 -3.68 16.43 7.66
CA GLY A 99 -4.75 15.53 7.28
C GLY A 99 -4.64 14.20 7.98
N ARG A 100 -5.63 13.36 7.78
CA ARG A 100 -5.78 12.06 8.43
C ARG A 100 -4.91 10.98 7.75
N ARG A 101 -4.98 10.88 6.42
CA ARG A 101 -4.32 9.84 5.61
C ARG A 101 -2.93 10.25 5.10
N ARG A 102 -2.75 11.55 4.81
CA ARG A 102 -1.57 12.09 4.11
C ARG A 102 -0.24 11.81 4.86
N PRO A 103 -0.15 11.93 6.19
CA PRO A 103 1.11 11.61 6.89
C PRO A 103 1.55 10.16 6.69
N PHE A 104 0.61 9.22 6.67
CA PHE A 104 0.89 7.79 6.46
C PHE A 104 1.35 7.51 5.04
N ILE A 105 0.75 8.17 4.04
CA ILE A 105 1.16 8.07 2.63
C ILE A 105 2.59 8.61 2.48
N ALA A 106 2.90 9.77 3.07
CA ALA A 106 4.23 10.38 3.02
C ALA A 106 5.28 9.48 3.68
N ALA A 107 4.99 9.01 4.91
CA ALA A 107 5.89 8.13 5.66
C ALA A 107 6.09 6.80 4.93
N GLY A 108 5.03 6.22 4.38
CA GLY A 108 5.10 4.99 3.59
C GLY A 108 5.95 5.15 2.34
N SER A 109 5.75 6.22 1.57
CA SER A 109 6.55 6.52 0.36
C SER A 109 8.03 6.66 0.68
N LEU A 110 8.35 7.37 1.77
CA LEU A 110 9.74 7.56 2.22
C LEU A 110 10.35 6.22 2.69
N ALA A 111 9.59 5.44 3.44
CA ALA A 111 10.04 4.13 3.93
C ALA A 111 10.28 3.16 2.76
N VAL A 112 9.43 3.18 1.71
CA VAL A 112 9.64 2.41 0.48
C VAL A 112 10.97 2.84 -0.17
N ALA A 113 11.23 4.14 -0.29
CA ALA A 113 12.48 4.65 -0.89
C ALA A 113 13.71 4.16 -0.13
N ILE A 114 13.67 4.22 1.21
CA ILE A 114 14.76 3.73 2.08
C ILE A 114 14.96 2.22 1.90
N ALA A 115 13.87 1.45 1.91
CA ALA A 115 13.92 -0.02 1.77
C ALA A 115 14.49 -0.45 0.42
N VAL A 116 14.03 0.19 -0.67
CA VAL A 116 14.51 -0.08 -2.04
C VAL A 116 16.01 0.25 -2.15
N PHE A 117 16.44 1.34 -1.51
CA PHE A 117 17.87 1.72 -1.44
C PHE A 117 18.67 0.61 -0.71
N LEU A 118 18.21 0.15 0.45
CA LEU A 118 18.87 -0.91 1.23
C LEU A 118 18.99 -2.20 0.42
N ILE A 119 17.94 -2.58 -0.29
CA ILE A 119 17.90 -3.80 -1.12
C ILE A 119 18.91 -3.67 -2.28
N GLY A 120 18.89 -2.54 -3.00
CA GLY A 120 19.76 -2.29 -4.15
C GLY A 120 21.24 -2.26 -3.75
N TYR A 121 21.54 -1.74 -2.59
CA TYR A 121 22.92 -1.62 -2.08
C TYR A 121 23.30 -2.72 -1.09
N ALA A 122 22.52 -3.80 -0.97
CA ALA A 122 22.78 -4.88 -0.01
C ALA A 122 24.17 -5.53 -0.24
N ALA A 123 24.58 -5.70 -1.50
CA ALA A 123 25.90 -6.25 -1.84
C ALA A 123 27.05 -5.31 -1.42
N ASP A 124 26.89 -3.99 -1.69
CA ASP A 124 27.91 -2.98 -1.37
C ASP A 124 28.02 -2.79 0.15
N LEU A 125 26.91 -2.67 0.83
CA LEU A 125 26.87 -2.54 2.29
C LEU A 125 27.45 -3.79 2.96
N GLY A 126 27.10 -4.98 2.43
CA GLY A 126 27.70 -6.25 2.90
C GLY A 126 29.22 -6.25 2.77
N HIS A 127 29.73 -5.76 1.62
CA HIS A 127 31.18 -5.67 1.38
C HIS A 127 31.85 -4.68 2.35
N MET A 128 31.20 -3.56 2.65
CA MET A 128 31.67 -2.59 3.65
C MET A 128 31.73 -3.20 5.06
N PHE A 129 30.84 -4.11 5.38
CA PHE A 129 30.79 -4.80 6.67
C PHE A 129 31.64 -6.07 6.74
N GLY A 130 32.61 -6.21 5.79
CA GLY A 130 33.62 -7.27 5.82
C GLY A 130 33.30 -8.50 4.98
N ASP A 131 32.30 -8.42 4.12
CA ASP A 131 31.97 -9.51 3.19
C ASP A 131 33.04 -9.64 2.10
N SER A 132 33.53 -10.84 1.85
CA SER A 132 34.50 -11.09 0.78
C SER A 132 33.80 -11.17 -0.59
N LEU A 133 34.46 -10.68 -1.63
CA LEU A 133 33.96 -10.80 -3.01
C LEU A 133 33.91 -12.27 -3.46
N ALA A 134 34.84 -13.09 -2.95
CA ALA A 134 34.93 -14.52 -3.30
C ALA A 134 33.97 -15.40 -2.52
N LYS A 135 33.66 -15.03 -1.26
CA LYS A 135 32.80 -15.82 -0.39
C LYS A 135 31.64 -14.97 0.11
N LYS A 136 30.46 -15.20 -0.46
CA LYS A 136 29.23 -14.48 -0.12
C LYS A 136 28.76 -14.93 1.26
N THR A 137 28.73 -14.01 2.22
CA THR A 137 28.48 -14.31 3.62
C THR A 137 27.26 -13.61 4.21
N ALA A 138 27.00 -13.85 5.49
CA ALA A 138 25.80 -13.44 6.19
C ALA A 138 25.45 -11.93 6.17
N PRO A 139 26.42 -10.96 6.19
CA PRO A 139 26.04 -9.54 6.22
C PRO A 139 25.12 -9.09 5.07
N ARG A 140 25.46 -9.42 3.82
CA ARG A 140 24.64 -9.02 2.67
C ARG A 140 23.23 -9.63 2.71
N HIS A 141 23.12 -10.89 3.16
CA HIS A 141 21.84 -11.60 3.31
C HIS A 141 20.93 -10.90 4.33
N ARG A 142 21.50 -10.53 5.48
CA ARG A 142 20.75 -9.84 6.55
C ARG A 142 20.25 -8.48 6.09
N ILE A 143 21.10 -7.68 5.45
CA ILE A 143 20.75 -6.36 4.94
C ILE A 143 19.60 -6.47 3.93
N PHE A 144 19.71 -7.43 3.02
CA PHE A 144 18.67 -7.70 2.02
C PHE A 144 17.33 -8.07 2.69
N VAL A 145 17.34 -9.05 3.59
CA VAL A 145 16.12 -9.55 4.26
C VAL A 145 15.47 -8.42 5.08
N VAL A 146 16.25 -7.64 5.82
CA VAL A 146 15.73 -6.51 6.60
C VAL A 146 15.14 -5.46 5.66
N GLY A 147 15.84 -5.13 4.58
CA GLY A 147 15.33 -4.20 3.55
C GLY A 147 14.02 -4.67 2.94
N PHE A 148 13.92 -5.96 2.66
CA PHE A 148 12.72 -6.57 2.07
C PHE A 148 11.51 -6.51 3.04
N TRP A 149 11.74 -6.82 4.33
CA TRP A 149 10.69 -6.71 5.35
C TRP A 149 10.22 -5.24 5.51
N ILE A 150 11.16 -4.29 5.54
CA ILE A 150 10.83 -2.85 5.59
C ILE A 150 10.00 -2.47 4.35
N LEU A 151 10.39 -2.97 3.18
CA LEU A 151 9.68 -2.70 1.91
C LEU A 151 8.23 -3.16 1.96
N ASP A 152 7.99 -4.38 2.44
CA ASP A 152 6.63 -4.94 2.53
C ASP A 152 5.77 -4.18 3.54
N VAL A 153 6.32 -3.87 4.72
CA VAL A 153 5.65 -3.05 5.74
C VAL A 153 5.31 -1.67 5.16
N ALA A 154 6.28 -1.04 4.50
CA ALA A 154 6.12 0.30 3.91
C ALA A 154 5.08 0.33 2.79
N ASN A 155 5.07 -0.69 1.93
CA ASN A 155 4.07 -0.83 0.86
C ASN A 155 2.65 -0.93 1.43
N ASN A 156 2.47 -1.72 2.48
CA ASN A 156 1.18 -1.87 3.16
C ASN A 156 0.77 -0.56 3.86
N MET A 157 1.74 0.13 4.50
CA MET A 157 1.53 1.44 5.13
C MET A 157 1.13 2.52 4.12
N LEU A 158 1.60 2.42 2.88
CA LEU A 158 1.29 3.37 1.79
C LEU A 158 -0.06 3.05 1.13
N GLN A 159 -0.28 1.79 0.75
CA GLN A 159 -1.44 1.39 -0.06
C GLN A 159 -2.78 1.52 0.69
N GLY A 160 -2.83 1.12 1.96
CA GLY A 160 -4.02 1.19 2.79
C GLY A 160 -4.59 2.61 2.86
N PRO A 161 -3.84 3.57 3.43
CA PRO A 161 -4.29 4.97 3.49
C PRO A 161 -4.52 5.62 2.12
N CYS A 162 -3.79 5.22 1.06
CA CYS A 162 -4.03 5.72 -0.30
C CYS A 162 -5.43 5.33 -0.79
N ARG A 163 -5.82 4.07 -0.64
CA ARG A 163 -7.17 3.57 -1.00
C ARG A 163 -8.25 4.22 -0.13
N ALA A 164 -7.98 4.38 1.17
CA ALA A 164 -8.88 5.05 2.11
C ALA A 164 -9.08 6.53 1.73
N LEU A 165 -8.00 7.24 1.34
CA LEU A 165 -8.08 8.63 0.86
C LEU A 165 -8.94 8.74 -0.40
N LEU A 166 -8.83 7.77 -1.34
CA LEU A 166 -9.69 7.72 -2.52
C LEU A 166 -11.17 7.57 -2.12
N GLY A 167 -11.46 6.71 -1.15
CA GLY A 167 -12.80 6.55 -0.60
C GLY A 167 -13.33 7.85 0.02
N ASP A 168 -12.50 8.50 0.82
CA ASP A 168 -12.84 9.79 1.47
C ASP A 168 -13.15 10.89 0.43
N LEU A 169 -12.40 10.94 -0.69
CA LEU A 169 -12.61 11.89 -1.78
C LEU A 169 -13.91 11.62 -2.55
N CYS A 170 -14.42 10.41 -2.54
CA CYS A 170 -15.67 10.04 -3.23
C CYS A 170 -16.92 10.42 -2.42
N ALA A 171 -16.79 10.69 -1.12
CA ALA A 171 -17.86 11.10 -0.21
C ALA A 171 -19.09 10.17 -0.27
N GLY A 172 -18.89 8.87 -0.46
CA GLY A 172 -19.95 7.86 -0.52
C GLY A 172 -20.71 7.80 -1.85
N GLU A 173 -20.37 8.65 -2.83
CA GLU A 173 -21.00 8.62 -4.16
C GLU A 173 -20.52 7.39 -4.94
N GLN A 174 -21.40 6.44 -5.18
CA GLN A 174 -21.08 5.15 -5.82
C GLN A 174 -20.42 5.30 -7.20
N ARG A 175 -20.90 6.26 -8.01
CA ARG A 175 -20.34 6.53 -9.35
C ARG A 175 -18.88 6.97 -9.26
N LYS A 176 -18.56 7.86 -8.31
CA LYS A 176 -17.18 8.34 -8.09
C LYS A 176 -16.30 7.25 -7.52
N THR A 177 -16.83 6.42 -6.61
CA THR A 177 -16.11 5.26 -6.04
C THR A 177 -15.73 4.28 -7.15
N ARG A 178 -16.66 3.98 -8.05
CA ARG A 178 -16.41 3.09 -9.20
C ARG A 178 -15.32 3.68 -10.12
N ASN A 179 -15.40 4.98 -10.42
CA ASN A 179 -14.40 5.67 -11.24
C ASN A 179 -13.03 5.70 -10.54
N ALA A 180 -13.00 5.94 -9.23
CA ALA A 180 -11.76 5.95 -8.43
C ALA A 180 -11.05 4.59 -8.49
N ASN A 181 -11.81 3.51 -8.31
CA ASN A 181 -11.27 2.15 -8.41
C ASN A 181 -10.80 1.83 -9.84
N ALA A 182 -11.52 2.30 -10.86
CA ALA A 182 -11.13 2.13 -12.27
C ALA A 182 -9.80 2.85 -12.57
N PHE A 183 -9.65 4.10 -12.11
CA PHE A 183 -8.39 4.86 -12.26
C PHE A 183 -7.25 4.21 -11.49
N PHE A 184 -7.51 3.74 -10.27
CA PHE A 184 -6.49 3.06 -9.46
C PHE A 184 -5.99 1.81 -10.19
N SER A 185 -6.90 0.97 -10.70
CA SER A 185 -6.56 -0.24 -11.46
C SER A 185 -5.85 0.08 -12.78
N PHE A 186 -6.28 1.13 -13.48
CA PHE A 186 -5.61 1.61 -14.70
C PHE A 186 -4.16 2.00 -14.41
N PHE A 187 -3.92 2.80 -13.38
CA PHE A 187 -2.57 3.21 -13.00
C PHE A 187 -1.72 2.04 -12.49
N MET A 188 -2.34 1.06 -11.82
CA MET A 188 -1.65 -0.20 -11.47
C MET A 188 -1.16 -0.91 -12.74
N ALA A 189 -2.02 -1.05 -13.75
CA ALA A 189 -1.65 -1.67 -15.02
C ALA A 189 -0.53 -0.92 -15.74
N VAL A 190 -0.61 0.41 -15.79
CA VAL A 190 0.45 1.27 -16.36
C VAL A 190 1.77 1.04 -15.62
N GLY A 191 1.74 1.05 -14.29
CA GLY A 191 2.91 0.80 -13.45
C GLY A 191 3.55 -0.57 -13.73
N ASN A 192 2.73 -1.61 -13.84
CA ASN A 192 3.19 -2.97 -14.16
C ASN A 192 3.91 -3.01 -15.51
N VAL A 193 3.27 -2.49 -16.57
CA VAL A 193 3.84 -2.50 -17.93
C VAL A 193 5.19 -1.76 -17.94
N LEU A 194 5.25 -0.57 -17.34
CA LEU A 194 6.48 0.23 -17.27
C LEU A 194 7.56 -0.46 -16.44
N GLY A 195 7.19 -1.12 -15.34
CA GLY A 195 8.12 -1.83 -14.47
C GLY A 195 8.75 -3.04 -15.17
N TYR A 196 7.93 -3.87 -15.81
CA TYR A 196 8.44 -5.01 -16.60
C TYR A 196 9.28 -4.54 -17.79
N ALA A 197 8.88 -3.47 -18.47
CA ALA A 197 9.67 -2.88 -19.59
C ALA A 197 11.03 -2.39 -19.09
N ALA A 198 11.08 -1.69 -17.96
CA ALA A 198 12.33 -1.23 -17.34
C ALA A 198 13.20 -2.41 -16.89
N GLY A 199 12.59 -3.43 -16.27
CA GLY A 199 13.29 -4.63 -15.79
C GLY A 199 13.89 -5.46 -16.94
N SER A 200 13.23 -5.52 -18.10
CA SER A 200 13.70 -6.28 -19.25
C SER A 200 14.85 -5.56 -20.00
N TYR A 201 15.01 -4.25 -19.83
CA TYR A 201 16.04 -3.49 -20.52
C TYR A 201 17.38 -3.59 -19.79
N SER A 202 18.31 -4.34 -20.35
CA SER A 202 19.62 -4.62 -19.73
C SER A 202 20.63 -3.45 -19.80
N GLY A 203 20.33 -2.38 -20.54
CA GLY A 203 21.22 -1.24 -20.76
C GLY A 203 21.07 -0.07 -19.79
N LEU A 204 20.20 -0.15 -18.80
CA LEU A 204 19.91 0.96 -17.87
C LEU A 204 21.16 1.38 -17.05
N HIS A 205 22.04 0.45 -16.73
CA HIS A 205 23.29 0.72 -16.01
C HIS A 205 24.25 1.67 -16.79
N ASN A 206 24.09 1.80 -18.11
CA ASN A 206 24.85 2.76 -18.92
C ASN A 206 24.30 4.18 -18.76
N VAL A 207 23.01 4.33 -18.47
CA VAL A 207 22.37 5.62 -18.18
C VAL A 207 22.81 6.12 -16.79
N PHE A 208 22.99 5.19 -15.84
CA PHE A 208 23.38 5.49 -14.45
C PHE A 208 24.72 4.80 -14.10
N PRO A 209 25.85 5.31 -14.63
CA PRO A 209 27.15 4.62 -14.46
C PRO A 209 27.63 4.51 -13.00
N PHE A 210 27.13 5.36 -12.10
CA PHE A 210 27.44 5.30 -10.67
C PHE A 210 26.88 4.05 -9.96
N THR A 211 26.00 3.30 -10.62
CA THR A 211 25.43 2.06 -10.06
C THR A 211 26.42 0.89 -10.14
N LYS A 212 27.40 0.96 -11.02
CA LYS A 212 28.48 -0.04 -11.14
C LYS A 212 29.47 0.15 -9.98
N THR A 213 29.66 -0.89 -9.18
CA THR A 213 30.59 -0.88 -8.04
C THR A 213 31.41 -2.17 -8.03
N LYS A 214 32.46 -2.22 -7.21
CA LYS A 214 33.34 -3.42 -7.09
C LYS A 214 32.59 -4.66 -6.60
N ALA A 215 31.55 -4.48 -5.79
CA ALA A 215 30.77 -5.56 -5.20
C ALA A 215 29.53 -5.94 -6.01
N CYS A 216 29.28 -5.26 -7.14
CA CYS A 216 28.03 -5.29 -7.88
C CYS A 216 28.28 -5.53 -9.38
N ASP A 217 27.93 -6.67 -9.90
CA ASP A 217 28.06 -7.05 -11.30
C ASP A 217 27.06 -6.24 -12.19
N VAL A 218 27.07 -6.50 -13.50
CA VAL A 218 26.24 -5.78 -14.47
C VAL A 218 24.74 -5.96 -14.14
N TYR A 219 24.32 -7.15 -13.73
CA TYR A 219 22.92 -7.43 -13.36
C TYR A 219 22.51 -6.59 -12.15
N CYS A 220 23.33 -6.62 -11.11
CA CYS A 220 23.12 -5.83 -9.88
C CYS A 220 23.07 -4.31 -10.21
N ALA A 221 23.95 -3.82 -11.09
CA ALA A 221 23.97 -2.41 -11.50
C ALA A 221 22.70 -2.02 -12.25
N ASN A 222 22.19 -2.91 -13.10
CA ASN A 222 20.95 -2.69 -13.83
C ASN A 222 19.75 -2.67 -12.85
N LEU A 223 19.72 -3.59 -11.89
CA LEU A 223 18.71 -3.63 -10.81
C LEU A 223 18.68 -2.32 -10.02
N LYS A 224 19.86 -1.80 -9.60
CA LYS A 224 19.97 -0.51 -8.91
C LYS A 224 19.38 0.62 -9.75
N SER A 225 19.68 0.64 -11.04
CA SER A 225 19.16 1.66 -11.97
C SER A 225 17.65 1.62 -12.06
N CYS A 226 17.05 0.42 -12.16
CA CYS A 226 15.60 0.22 -12.14
C CYS A 226 14.99 0.71 -10.82
N PHE A 227 15.66 0.43 -9.70
CA PHE A 227 15.22 0.85 -8.38
C PHE A 227 15.27 2.37 -8.22
N PHE A 228 16.27 3.06 -8.77
CA PHE A 228 16.30 4.54 -8.79
C PHE A 228 15.10 5.11 -9.55
N LEU A 229 14.76 4.52 -10.69
CA LEU A 229 13.57 4.93 -11.46
C LEU A 229 12.28 4.71 -10.62
N SER A 230 12.20 3.59 -9.93
CA SER A 230 11.06 3.27 -9.05
C SER A 230 10.90 4.32 -7.94
N ILE A 231 12.00 4.64 -7.25
CA ILE A 231 12.02 5.64 -6.17
C ILE A 231 11.59 7.02 -6.73
N ALA A 232 12.19 7.43 -7.85
CA ALA A 232 11.91 8.71 -8.49
C ALA A 232 10.43 8.82 -8.88
N LEU A 233 9.89 7.79 -9.51
CA LEU A 233 8.48 7.75 -9.93
C LEU A 233 7.55 7.81 -8.72
N LEU A 234 7.77 6.95 -7.71
CA LEU A 234 6.92 6.88 -6.53
C LEU A 234 6.92 8.20 -5.75
N LEU A 235 8.11 8.76 -5.48
CA LEU A 235 8.24 10.01 -4.71
C LEU A 235 7.64 11.19 -5.48
N THR A 236 7.80 11.23 -6.81
CA THR A 236 7.21 12.29 -7.65
C THR A 236 5.69 12.23 -7.60
N LEU A 237 5.10 11.05 -7.86
CA LEU A 237 3.65 10.88 -7.85
C LEU A 237 3.06 11.14 -6.46
N SER A 238 3.71 10.64 -5.40
CA SER A 238 3.27 10.86 -4.02
C SER A 238 3.35 12.34 -3.64
N THR A 239 4.44 13.04 -3.99
CA THR A 239 4.60 14.47 -3.72
C THR A 239 3.53 15.29 -4.44
N ILE A 240 3.30 15.02 -5.72
CA ILE A 240 2.23 15.69 -6.51
C ILE A 240 0.88 15.46 -5.84
N ALA A 241 0.56 14.22 -5.46
CA ALA A 241 -0.73 13.90 -4.84
C ALA A 241 -0.89 14.60 -3.50
N LEU A 242 0.14 14.58 -2.66
CA LEU A 242 0.10 15.18 -1.32
C LEU A 242 0.11 16.72 -1.35
N THR A 243 0.69 17.35 -2.35
CA THR A 243 0.66 18.82 -2.49
C THR A 243 -0.66 19.29 -3.10
N TYR A 244 -1.15 18.59 -4.13
CA TYR A 244 -2.34 18.99 -4.88
C TYR A 244 -3.63 18.70 -4.11
N VAL A 245 -3.69 17.59 -3.34
CA VAL A 245 -4.92 17.15 -2.66
C VAL A 245 -4.80 17.44 -1.16
N LYS A 246 -5.52 18.47 -0.73
CA LYS A 246 -5.65 18.81 0.69
C LYS A 246 -6.84 18.06 1.28
N GLU A 247 -6.61 17.32 2.34
CA GLU A 247 -7.62 16.60 3.11
C GLU A 247 -8.28 17.56 4.09
N LYS A 248 -9.60 17.47 4.26
CA LYS A 248 -10.31 18.25 5.30
C LYS A 248 -9.89 17.70 6.68
N THR A 249 -9.39 18.58 7.53
CA THR A 249 -9.05 18.21 8.92
C THR A 249 -10.35 17.92 9.68
N VAL A 250 -10.43 16.74 10.26
CA VAL A 250 -11.56 16.39 11.13
C VAL A 250 -11.35 17.10 12.47
N SER A 251 -12.34 17.84 12.92
CA SER A 251 -12.30 18.47 14.24
C SER A 251 -12.09 17.40 15.31
N SER A 252 -11.08 17.61 16.15
CA SER A 252 -10.66 16.69 17.22
C SER A 252 -11.82 16.22 18.11
N GLU A 253 -12.83 17.08 18.26
CA GLU A 253 -13.97 16.86 19.15
C GLU A 253 -14.88 15.70 18.67
N LYS A 254 -15.06 15.57 17.33
CA LYS A 254 -15.90 14.49 16.76
C LYS A 254 -15.18 13.13 16.81
N THR A 255 -13.87 13.13 16.65
CA THR A 255 -13.06 11.90 16.66
C THR A 255 -13.00 11.29 18.07
N VAL A 256 -12.84 12.13 19.08
CA VAL A 256 -12.80 11.68 20.49
C VAL A 256 -14.15 11.10 20.92
N ARG A 257 -15.26 11.71 20.47
CA ARG A 257 -16.60 11.26 20.85
C ARG A 257 -16.93 9.87 20.25
N SER A 258 -16.58 9.64 18.99
CA SER A 258 -16.79 8.33 18.35
C SER A 258 -15.87 7.24 18.92
N SER A 259 -14.65 7.57 19.32
CA SER A 259 -13.73 6.61 19.91
C SER A 259 -14.10 6.23 21.35
N VAL A 260 -14.70 7.14 22.11
CA VAL A 260 -15.13 6.88 23.49
C VAL A 260 -16.38 5.97 23.52
N GLU A 261 -17.28 6.11 22.56
CA GLU A 261 -18.47 5.26 22.47
C GLU A 261 -18.15 3.81 22.03
N GLU A 262 -17.05 3.61 21.28
CA GLU A 262 -16.64 2.28 20.80
C GLU A 262 -15.74 1.51 21.79
N ASP A 263 -15.03 2.19 22.67
CA ASP A 263 -13.99 1.58 23.52
C ASP A 263 -14.56 0.94 24.81
N GLY A 264 -15.85 1.02 25.06
CA GLY A 264 -16.48 0.53 26.28
C GLY A 264 -16.69 -0.99 26.38
N SER A 265 -16.22 -1.79 25.43
CA SER A 265 -16.73 -3.17 25.33
C SER A 265 -15.75 -4.35 25.40
N HIS A 266 -14.44 -4.22 25.22
CA HIS A 266 -13.56 -5.42 25.34
C HIS A 266 -12.08 -5.09 25.61
N GLY A 267 -11.51 -5.73 26.62
CA GLY A 267 -10.11 -5.64 27.04
C GLY A 267 -9.12 -6.40 26.15
N GLY A 268 -9.21 -6.24 24.83
CA GLY A 268 -8.24 -6.77 23.85
C GLY A 268 -7.62 -5.62 23.05
N MET A 269 -6.58 -5.91 22.25
CA MET A 269 -6.02 -4.91 21.32
C MET A 269 -7.17 -4.35 20.46
N PRO A 270 -7.51 -3.06 20.57
CA PRO A 270 -8.76 -2.53 19.98
C PRO A 270 -8.83 -2.72 18.45
N CYS A 271 -7.70 -2.69 17.76
CA CYS A 271 -7.59 -2.89 16.32
C CYS A 271 -8.02 -4.29 15.87
N PHE A 272 -7.53 -5.33 16.54
CA PHE A 272 -7.84 -6.73 16.17
C PHE A 272 -9.24 -7.15 16.65
N GLY A 273 -9.71 -6.60 17.76
CA GLY A 273 -11.08 -6.80 18.22
C GLY A 273 -12.11 -6.32 17.19
N GLN A 274 -11.90 -5.14 16.63
CA GLN A 274 -12.75 -4.58 15.57
C GLN A 274 -12.69 -5.44 14.29
N LEU A 275 -11.51 -5.94 13.93
CA LEU A 275 -11.32 -6.82 12.77
C LEU A 275 -12.11 -8.12 12.93
N PHE A 276 -11.99 -8.79 14.08
CA PHE A 276 -12.73 -10.03 14.36
C PHE A 276 -14.24 -9.77 14.44
N GLY A 277 -14.66 -8.64 14.99
CA GLY A 277 -16.06 -8.21 15.00
C GLY A 277 -16.60 -8.08 13.58
N ALA A 278 -15.84 -7.41 12.70
CA ALA A 278 -16.23 -7.23 11.30
C ALA A 278 -16.41 -8.58 10.57
N PHE A 279 -15.56 -9.57 10.84
CA PHE A 279 -15.69 -10.92 10.25
C PHE A 279 -17.02 -11.59 10.64
N ARG A 280 -17.49 -11.37 11.87
CA ARG A 280 -18.76 -11.94 12.34
C ARG A 280 -19.97 -11.31 11.66
N GLU A 281 -19.86 -10.06 11.23
CA GLU A 281 -20.93 -9.32 10.55
C GLU A 281 -20.98 -9.54 9.04
N LEU A 282 -19.96 -10.23 8.45
CA LEU A 282 -19.90 -10.46 7.02
C LEU A 282 -21.06 -11.35 6.53
N LYS A 283 -21.79 -10.82 5.56
CA LYS A 283 -22.89 -11.55 4.90
C LYS A 283 -22.33 -12.65 3.98
N ARG A 284 -23.13 -13.68 3.74
CA ARG A 284 -22.77 -14.85 2.92
C ARG A 284 -22.14 -14.51 1.55
N PRO A 285 -22.62 -13.51 0.77
CA PRO A 285 -21.94 -13.17 -0.48
C PRO A 285 -20.49 -12.70 -0.29
N MET A 286 -20.19 -12.02 0.82
CA MET A 286 -18.84 -11.57 1.12
C MET A 286 -17.90 -12.74 1.44
N TRP A 287 -18.39 -13.76 2.15
CA TRP A 287 -17.63 -14.97 2.42
C TRP A 287 -17.31 -15.74 1.14
N ILE A 288 -18.26 -15.82 0.21
CA ILE A 288 -18.05 -16.45 -1.11
C ILE A 288 -16.99 -15.66 -1.88
N LEU A 289 -17.07 -14.32 -1.89
CA LEU A 289 -16.09 -13.46 -2.55
C LEU A 289 -14.69 -13.66 -1.97
N LEU A 290 -14.57 -13.72 -0.64
CA LEU A 290 -13.29 -13.96 0.04
C LEU A 290 -12.70 -15.32 -0.34
N LEU A 291 -13.54 -16.35 -0.36
CA LEU A 291 -13.10 -17.71 -0.75
C LEU A 291 -12.60 -17.74 -2.20
N VAL A 292 -13.36 -17.17 -3.14
CA VAL A 292 -12.97 -17.10 -4.55
C VAL A 292 -11.66 -16.34 -4.72
N THR A 293 -11.51 -15.21 -4.01
CA THR A 293 -10.29 -14.40 -4.04
C THR A 293 -9.10 -15.20 -3.49
N CYS A 294 -9.29 -15.92 -2.39
CA CYS A 294 -8.25 -16.76 -1.78
C CYS A 294 -7.77 -17.83 -2.77
N LEU A 295 -8.68 -18.60 -3.34
CA LEU A 295 -8.36 -19.65 -4.31
C LEU A 295 -7.66 -19.07 -5.56
N ASN A 296 -8.09 -17.91 -6.04
CA ASN A 296 -7.46 -17.24 -7.17
C ASN A 296 -6.00 -16.86 -6.86
N TRP A 297 -5.73 -16.30 -5.68
CA TRP A 297 -4.38 -15.91 -5.28
C TRP A 297 -3.50 -17.13 -4.98
N ASP A 298 -4.04 -18.21 -4.42
CA ASP A 298 -3.32 -19.46 -4.18
C ASP A 298 -2.78 -20.06 -5.49
N CYS A 299 -3.51 -19.93 -6.58
CA CYS A 299 -3.07 -20.39 -7.90
C CYS A 299 -2.10 -19.41 -8.57
N LEU A 300 -2.38 -18.11 -8.47
CA LEU A 300 -1.67 -17.08 -9.23
C LEU A 300 -0.29 -16.72 -8.63
N VAL A 301 -0.18 -16.65 -7.29
CA VAL A 301 1.05 -16.18 -6.64
C VAL A 301 2.26 -17.08 -6.95
N PRO A 302 2.19 -18.42 -6.81
CA PRO A 302 3.33 -19.26 -7.16
C PRO A 302 3.78 -19.08 -8.60
N PHE A 303 2.83 -18.95 -9.53
CA PHE A 303 3.12 -18.68 -10.94
C PHE A 303 3.92 -17.37 -11.08
N LEU A 304 3.39 -16.27 -10.55
CA LEU A 304 4.02 -14.94 -10.67
C LEU A 304 5.42 -14.87 -10.02
N LEU A 305 5.65 -15.64 -8.96
CA LEU A 305 6.94 -15.63 -8.24
C LEU A 305 8.03 -16.42 -8.94
N PHE A 306 7.64 -17.48 -9.66
CA PHE A 306 8.60 -18.45 -10.19
C PHE A 306 8.64 -18.54 -11.71
N ASP A 307 7.74 -17.87 -12.43
CA ASP A 307 7.66 -17.95 -13.89
C ASP A 307 8.96 -17.45 -14.57
N THR A 308 9.55 -16.38 -14.08
CA THR A 308 10.81 -15.84 -14.64
C THR A 308 11.99 -16.79 -14.41
N ASP A 309 12.08 -17.42 -13.24
CA ASP A 309 13.08 -18.43 -12.93
C ASP A 309 12.87 -19.70 -13.80
N TRP A 310 11.65 -20.15 -13.93
CA TRP A 310 11.26 -21.29 -14.77
C TRP A 310 11.54 -21.05 -16.26
N UNK A 311 11.21 -19.98 -16.60
CA UNK A 311 11.43 -19.64 -17.85
C UNK A 311 12.80 -19.59 -18.21
N GLY A 312 13.56 -19.04 -17.49
CA GLY A 312 14.99 -18.90 -17.69
C GLY A 312 15.76 -20.22 -17.67
N ARG A 313 15.45 -21.08 -16.74
CA ARG A 313 16.18 -22.35 -16.57
C ARG A 313 15.65 -23.48 -17.44
N GLU A 314 14.36 -23.73 -17.34
CA GLU A 314 13.76 -24.93 -17.96
C GLU A 314 13.43 -24.73 -19.44
N VAL A 315 13.00 -23.55 -19.82
CA VAL A 315 12.61 -23.28 -21.22
C VAL A 315 13.82 -22.84 -22.06
N TYR A 316 14.63 -21.92 -21.55
CA TYR A 316 15.78 -21.39 -22.30
C TYR A 316 17.12 -22.05 -21.96
N GLY A 317 17.16 -22.96 -20.98
CA GLY A 317 18.36 -23.68 -20.59
C GLY A 317 19.47 -22.78 -20.02
N GLY A 318 19.11 -21.63 -19.47
CA GLY A 318 20.05 -20.69 -18.88
C GLY A 318 20.68 -21.18 -17.57
N LYS A 319 21.92 -20.75 -17.31
CA LYS A 319 22.63 -21.00 -16.04
C LYS A 319 22.56 -19.77 -15.16
N ILE A 320 22.43 -19.95 -13.90
CA ILE A 320 22.40 -18.85 -12.91
C ILE A 320 23.64 -17.94 -12.99
N UNK A 321 24.39 -18.39 -13.51
CA UNK A 321 25.57 -17.69 -13.54
C UNK A 321 26.04 -17.41 -14.84
N GLY A 322 25.38 -17.36 -15.59
CA GLY A 322 25.76 -17.08 -16.93
C GLY A 322 25.81 -15.60 -17.28
#